data_0b28ac11b8436b54e700c528767c6330
#
_entry.id   0b28ac11b8436b54e700c528767c6330
#
_cell.length_a   1.000
_cell.length_b   1.000
_cell.length_c   1.000
_cell.angle_alpha   90.00
_cell.angle_beta   90.00
_cell.angle_gamma   90.00
#
_symmetry.space_group_name_H-M   'P 1'
#
loop_
_entity.id
_entity.type
_entity.pdbx_description
1 polymer ?
#
loop_
_entity_poly.entity_id
_entity_poly.type
_entity_poly.pdbx_seq_one_letter_code
_entity_poly.pdbx_strand_id
1 'polypeptide(L)'
;MFQMNRLSSAQVRYLAALVHLDPDAKGVRSVKLATRLGVTRPSTHAMIAKLAEMGYVTKEHYGIIYLTEKGLEAGKKCQAYEDSGKEKRI
;
A
#
# COMPACT_ATOMS: atom_id res chain seq x y z
N MET A 1 -11.38 -13.47 6.26
CA MET A 1 -10.56 -12.81 7.27
C MET A 1 -9.22 -12.39 6.69
N PHE A 2 -8.82 -11.17 6.96
CA PHE A 2 -7.53 -10.67 6.48
C PHE A 2 -6.39 -11.37 7.19
N GLN A 3 -5.39 -11.79 6.43
CA GLN A 3 -4.24 -12.48 7.00
C GLN A 3 -2.96 -11.72 6.65
N MET A 4 -2.43 -11.06 7.65
CA MET A 4 -1.24 -10.23 7.50
C MET A 4 -0.02 -11.06 7.05
N ASN A 5 0.06 -12.30 7.50
CA ASN A 5 1.21 -13.15 7.20
C ASN A 5 1.33 -13.55 5.73
N ARG A 6 0.32 -13.24 4.92
CA ARG A 6 0.40 -13.49 3.48
C ARG A 6 1.06 -12.35 2.73
N LEU A 7 1.29 -11.25 3.42
CA LEU A 7 1.90 -10.08 2.81
C LEU A 7 3.35 -10.00 3.24
N SER A 8 4.21 -9.63 2.31
CA SER A 8 5.60 -9.36 2.67
C SER A 8 5.68 -8.05 3.46
N SER A 9 6.81 -7.84 4.15
CA SER A 9 7.01 -6.59 4.87
C SER A 9 6.88 -5.39 3.95
N ALA A 10 7.41 -5.51 2.73
CA ALA A 10 7.33 -4.42 1.77
C ALA A 10 5.87 -4.16 1.36
N GLN A 11 5.10 -5.23 1.15
CA GLN A 11 3.70 -5.07 0.77
C GLN A 11 2.90 -4.38 1.86
N VAL A 12 3.16 -4.75 3.11
CA VAL A 12 2.51 -4.10 4.25
C VAL A 12 2.83 -2.60 4.25
N ARG A 13 4.10 -2.25 4.05
CA ARG A 13 4.51 -0.85 4.03
C ARG A 13 3.85 -0.08 2.89
N TYR A 14 3.76 -0.70 1.71
CA TYR A 14 3.13 -0.04 0.57
C TYR A 14 1.65 0.20 0.81
N LEU A 15 0.95 -0.81 1.32
CA LEU A 15 -0.49 -0.66 1.58
C LEU A 15 -0.76 0.36 2.67
N ALA A 16 0.05 0.35 3.73
CA ALA A 16 -0.10 1.34 4.80
C ALA A 16 0.13 2.76 4.27
N ALA A 17 1.15 2.94 3.43
CA ALA A 17 1.45 4.24 2.85
C ALA A 17 0.33 4.70 1.92
N LEU A 18 -0.22 3.78 1.13
CA LEU A 18 -1.32 4.12 0.23
C LEU A 18 -2.54 4.64 0.99
N VAL A 19 -2.90 3.97 2.07
CA VAL A 19 -4.04 4.42 2.89
C VAL A 19 -3.73 5.75 3.56
N HIS A 20 -2.49 5.91 4.00
CA HIS A 20 -2.10 7.18 4.63
C HIS A 20 -2.22 8.35 3.65
N LEU A 21 -1.80 8.14 2.41
CA LEU A 21 -1.84 9.19 1.39
C LEU A 21 -3.22 9.37 0.79
N ASP A 22 -4.04 8.34 0.82
CA ASP A 22 -5.31 8.33 0.10
C ASP A 22 -6.38 7.57 0.89
N PRO A 23 -6.76 8.09 2.07
CA PRO A 23 -7.70 7.37 2.95
C PRO A 23 -9.08 7.18 2.35
N ASP A 24 -9.44 7.97 1.36
CA ASP A 24 -10.76 7.89 0.73
C ASP A 24 -10.73 7.17 -0.62
N ALA A 25 -9.58 6.60 -0.98
CA ALA A 25 -9.41 5.85 -2.22
C ALA A 25 -9.82 6.67 -3.46
N LYS A 26 -9.42 7.92 -3.48
CA LYS A 26 -9.73 8.82 -4.60
C LYS A 26 -8.66 8.84 -5.68
N GLY A 27 -7.56 8.13 -5.46
CA GLY A 27 -6.47 8.07 -6.40
C GLY A 27 -5.22 8.74 -5.86
N VAL A 28 -4.07 8.11 -6.05
CA VAL A 28 -2.81 8.64 -5.59
C VAL A 28 -1.78 8.48 -6.70
N ARG A 29 -0.92 9.48 -6.84
CA ARG A 29 0.12 9.43 -7.86
C ARG A 29 1.20 8.46 -7.44
N SER A 30 1.64 7.62 -8.37
CA SER A 30 2.71 6.65 -8.08
C SER A 30 4.00 7.34 -7.69
N VAL A 31 4.28 8.51 -8.27
CA VAL A 31 5.50 9.25 -7.92
C VAL A 31 5.44 9.72 -6.47
N LYS A 32 4.26 10.08 -6.00
CA LYS A 32 4.11 10.49 -4.61
C LYS A 32 4.32 9.33 -3.67
N LEU A 33 3.84 8.16 -4.04
CA LEU A 33 4.05 6.94 -3.26
C LEU A 33 5.53 6.59 -3.20
N ALA A 34 6.21 6.65 -4.34
CA ALA A 34 7.64 6.35 -4.40
C ALA A 34 8.43 7.29 -3.50
N THR A 35 8.11 8.58 -3.54
CA THR A 35 8.78 9.59 -2.72
C THR A 35 8.53 9.31 -1.24
N ARG A 36 7.30 9.01 -0.89
CA ARG A 36 6.93 8.73 0.49
C ARG A 36 7.71 7.55 1.06
N LEU A 37 7.90 6.51 0.24
CA LEU A 37 8.57 5.30 0.70
C LEU A 37 10.08 5.35 0.50
N GLY A 38 10.59 6.32 -0.23
CA GLY A 38 12.01 6.41 -0.50
C GLY A 38 12.50 5.31 -1.42
N VAL A 39 11.69 4.90 -2.38
CA VAL A 39 12.02 3.83 -3.31
C VAL A 39 12.04 4.36 -4.74
N THR A 40 12.62 3.57 -5.64
CA THR A 40 12.71 3.96 -7.03
C THR A 40 11.35 3.79 -7.73
N ARG A 41 11.20 4.46 -8.87
CA ARG A 41 9.97 4.33 -9.65
C ARG A 41 9.81 2.90 -10.21
N PRO A 42 10.87 2.27 -10.76
CA PRO A 42 10.71 0.88 -11.19
C PRO A 42 10.27 -0.06 -10.08
N SER A 43 10.82 0.12 -8.87
CA SER A 43 10.40 -0.70 -7.72
C SER A 43 8.93 -0.47 -7.40
N THR A 44 8.48 0.79 -7.46
CA THR A 44 7.10 1.13 -7.20
C THR A 44 6.18 0.47 -8.24
N HIS A 45 6.54 0.58 -9.52
CA HIS A 45 5.74 -0.01 -10.59
C HIS A 45 5.62 -1.53 -10.41
N ALA A 46 6.72 -2.18 -10.09
CA ALA A 46 6.72 -3.63 -9.92
C ALA A 46 5.82 -4.04 -8.75
N MET A 47 5.91 -3.31 -7.64
CA MET A 47 5.09 -3.64 -6.48
C MET A 47 3.61 -3.36 -6.74
N ILE A 48 3.29 -2.26 -7.42
CA ILE A 48 1.91 -1.94 -7.74
C ILE A 48 1.31 -3.00 -8.66
N ALA A 49 2.08 -3.49 -9.62
CA ALA A 49 1.60 -4.58 -10.48
C ALA A 49 1.28 -5.82 -9.65
N LYS A 50 2.13 -6.12 -8.67
CA LYS A 50 1.91 -7.27 -7.81
C LYS A 50 0.66 -7.08 -6.95
N LEU A 51 0.52 -5.91 -6.36
CA LEU A 51 -0.65 -5.63 -5.52
C LEU A 51 -1.93 -5.61 -6.35
N ALA A 52 -1.84 -5.20 -7.61
CA ALA A 52 -3.00 -5.24 -8.51
C ALA A 52 -3.42 -6.69 -8.79
N GLU A 53 -2.44 -7.57 -9.00
CA GLU A 53 -2.74 -8.98 -9.18
C GLU A 53 -3.45 -9.57 -7.96
N MET A 54 -3.08 -9.09 -6.80
CA MET A 54 -3.67 -9.56 -5.55
C MET A 54 -5.02 -8.92 -5.24
N GLY A 55 -5.43 -7.94 -6.05
CA GLY A 55 -6.73 -7.31 -5.91
C GLY A 55 -6.77 -6.14 -4.94
N TYR A 56 -5.62 -5.66 -4.49
CA TYR A 56 -5.58 -4.56 -3.51
C TYR A 56 -5.62 -3.18 -4.15
N VAL A 57 -5.13 -3.07 -5.38
CA VAL A 57 -5.15 -1.80 -6.11
C VAL A 57 -5.53 -2.07 -7.55
N THR A 58 -5.90 -1.01 -8.27
CA THR A 58 -6.08 -1.10 -9.72
C THR A 58 -4.71 -0.95 -10.37
N LYS A 59 -4.62 -1.34 -11.63
CA LYS A 59 -3.41 -1.08 -12.39
C LYS A 59 -3.19 0.42 -12.46
N GLU A 60 -1.91 0.80 -12.42
CA GLU A 60 -1.56 2.20 -12.58
C GLU A 60 -2.05 2.70 -13.96
N HIS A 61 -2.70 3.86 -13.95
CA HIS A 61 -3.27 4.43 -15.16
C HIS A 61 -2.92 5.92 -15.17
N TYR A 62 -2.14 6.34 -16.14
CA TYR A 62 -1.64 7.72 -16.22
C TYR A 62 -0.95 8.13 -14.92
N GLY A 63 -0.20 7.21 -14.33
CA GLY A 63 0.54 7.49 -13.11
C GLY A 63 -0.31 7.55 -11.86
N ILE A 64 -1.56 7.10 -11.91
CA ILE A 64 -2.46 7.16 -10.77
C ILE A 64 -2.87 5.74 -10.39
N ILE A 65 -2.87 5.47 -9.08
CA ILE A 65 -3.21 4.18 -8.50
C ILE A 65 -4.44 4.38 -7.62
N TYR A 66 -5.40 3.49 -7.73
CA TYR A 66 -6.60 3.53 -6.90
C TYR A 66 -6.64 2.30 -6.00
N LEU A 67 -6.85 2.51 -4.71
CA LEU A 67 -7.12 1.40 -3.80
C LEU A 67 -8.48 0.83 -4.12
N THR A 68 -8.56 -0.51 -4.14
CA THR A 68 -9.84 -1.18 -4.19
C THR A 68 -10.43 -1.21 -2.79
N GLU A 69 -11.68 -1.65 -2.68
CA GLU A 69 -12.29 -1.83 -1.37
C GLU A 69 -11.45 -2.77 -0.51
N LYS A 70 -11.01 -3.85 -1.11
CA LYS A 70 -10.14 -4.82 -0.44
C LYS A 70 -8.83 -4.17 -0.01
N GLY A 71 -8.26 -3.34 -0.90
CA GLY A 71 -7.00 -2.67 -0.60
C GLY A 71 -7.14 -1.64 0.51
N LEU A 72 -8.24 -0.91 0.51
CA LEU A 72 -8.48 0.09 1.54
C LEU A 72 -8.60 -0.58 2.90
N GLU A 73 -9.35 -1.66 2.97
CA GLU A 73 -9.52 -2.40 4.22
C GLU A 73 -8.19 -2.99 4.69
N ALA A 74 -7.48 -3.65 3.78
CA ALA A 74 -6.19 -4.26 4.12
C ALA A 74 -5.18 -3.19 4.53
N GLY A 75 -5.17 -2.07 3.82
CA GLY A 75 -4.24 -0.98 4.12
C GLY A 75 -4.45 -0.38 5.49
N LYS A 76 -5.71 -0.26 5.91
CA LYS A 76 -6.01 0.24 7.25
C LYS A 76 -5.48 -0.72 8.32
N LYS A 77 -5.60 -2.01 8.09
CA LYS A 77 -5.06 -3.00 9.02
C LYS A 77 -3.53 -2.99 9.01
N CYS A 78 -2.93 -2.81 7.84
CA CYS A 78 -1.48 -2.71 7.75
C CYS A 78 -0.98 -1.48 8.50
N GLN A 79 -1.66 -0.37 8.38
CA GLN A 79 -1.30 0.86 9.07
C GLN A 79 -1.37 0.67 10.59
N ALA A 80 -2.44 0.05 11.06
CA ALA A 80 -2.60 -0.23 12.48
C ALA A 80 -1.53 -1.20 12.98
N TYR A 81 -1.20 -2.19 12.15
CA TYR A 81 -0.18 -3.17 12.50
C TYR A 81 1.18 -2.50 12.67
N GLU A 82 1.54 -1.60 11.75
CA GLU A 82 2.83 -0.92 11.84
C GLU A 82 2.90 -0.03 13.07
N ASP A 83 1.82 0.68 13.36
CA ASP A 83 1.78 1.54 14.54
C ASP A 83 1.92 0.71 15.82
N SER A 84 1.18 -0.39 15.91
CA SER A 84 1.28 -1.28 17.06
C SER A 84 2.66 -1.89 17.18
N GLY A 85 3.23 -2.29 16.05
CA GLY A 85 4.55 -2.90 16.04
C GLY A 85 5.61 -1.97 16.57
N LYS A 86 5.50 -0.69 16.26
CA LYS A 86 6.46 0.28 16.76
C LYS A 86 6.38 0.40 18.27
N GLU A 87 5.18 0.40 18.80
CA GLU A 87 5.00 0.52 20.24
C GLU A 87 5.50 -0.69 20.99
N LYS A 88 5.34 -1.84 20.41
CA LYS A 88 5.68 -3.07 21.08
C LYS A 88 7.16 -3.39 21.05
N ARG A 89 7.93 -2.58 20.39
CA ARG A 89 9.34 -2.83 20.26
C ARG A 89 10.18 -2.26 21.38
N ILE A 90 9.59 -1.72 22.33
CA ILE A 90 10.31 -1.11 23.45
C ILE A 90 11.12 -2.11 24.27
#